data_d4e3ebd593b938b56f9292058fc587c9
#
_entry.id   d4e3ebd593b938b56f9292058fc587c9
#
_cell.length_a   1.000
_cell.length_b   1.000
_cell.length_c   1.000
_cell.angle_alpha   90.00
_cell.angle_beta   90.00
_cell.angle_gamma   90.00
#
_symmetry.space_group_name_H-M   'P 1'
#
loop_
_entity.id
_entity.type
_entity.pdbx_description
1 polymer ?
#
loop_
_entity_poly.entity_id
_entity_poly.type
_entity_poly.pdbx_seq_one_letter_code
_entity_poly.pdbx_strand_id
1 'polypeptide(L)'
;GVNTYLTSVPTVSRTTYLSNYDSYQSLTDRTVENENGDFFRFEKFARRTQNDAMLIGFQGGSYFSSTLNSLVSDFYEKYGMRASRVNYCFEGATPVTAALLSTRYMLYTLDRGYDNLFELADIEGNLYLYKNNYALPLGYMITSPKAPFNDAEDVEENIHEDDMNDKSLNPIQRQNK
;
A
#
# COMPACT_ATOMS: atom_id res chain seq x y z
N GLY A 1 -36.06 -2.52 1.50
CA GLY A 1 -35.72 -2.54 2.86
C GLY A 1 -36.01 -3.80 3.68
N VAL A 2 -37.22 -4.40 3.58
CA VAL A 2 -37.64 -5.53 4.47
C VAL A 2 -36.80 -6.79 4.22
N ASN A 3 -36.40 -7.05 2.99
CA ASN A 3 -35.66 -8.27 2.64
C ASN A 3 -34.21 -8.24 3.19
N THR A 4 -33.61 -7.08 3.29
CA THR A 4 -32.24 -6.92 3.82
C THR A 4 -32.19 -7.19 5.33
N TYR A 5 -33.27 -6.87 6.06
CA TYR A 5 -33.40 -7.15 7.49
C TYR A 5 -33.52 -8.66 7.79
N LEU A 6 -34.16 -9.40 6.88
CA LEU A 6 -34.41 -10.84 7.04
C LEU A 6 -33.24 -11.73 6.61
N THR A 7 -32.31 -11.20 5.81
CA THR A 7 -31.18 -11.97 5.26
C THR A 7 -29.90 -11.88 6.07
N SER A 8 -29.90 -11.26 7.24
CA SER A 8 -28.69 -11.08 8.09
C SER A 8 -27.51 -10.42 7.38
N VAL A 9 -27.76 -9.72 6.28
CA VAL A 9 -26.70 -8.97 5.59
C VAL A 9 -26.35 -7.75 6.45
N PRO A 10 -25.11 -7.62 6.90
CA PRO A 10 -24.69 -6.47 7.68
C PRO A 10 -24.85 -5.19 6.86
N THR A 11 -25.62 -4.26 7.36
CA THR A 11 -25.82 -2.94 6.74
C THR A 11 -25.17 -1.86 7.58
N VAL A 12 -24.58 -0.89 6.92
CA VAL A 12 -24.00 0.30 7.55
C VAL A 12 -24.84 1.51 7.15
N SER A 13 -25.13 2.41 8.09
CA SER A 13 -25.84 3.64 7.75
C SER A 13 -25.02 4.49 6.77
N ARG A 14 -25.72 5.25 5.91
CA ARG A 14 -25.04 6.17 5.00
C ARG A 14 -24.17 7.18 5.75
N THR A 15 -24.62 7.69 6.86
CA THR A 15 -23.88 8.64 7.69
C THR A 15 -22.58 8.03 8.22
N THR A 16 -22.64 6.78 8.70
CA THR A 16 -21.46 6.07 9.16
C THR A 16 -20.51 5.76 8.01
N TYR A 17 -21.05 5.37 6.84
CA TYR A 17 -20.26 5.05 5.65
C TYR A 17 -19.52 6.27 5.10
N LEU A 18 -20.16 7.44 5.11
CA LEU A 18 -19.58 8.69 4.63
C LEU A 18 -18.93 9.53 5.74
N SER A 19 -18.82 9.03 6.98
CA SER A 19 -18.17 9.81 8.05
C SER A 19 -16.73 10.15 7.67
N ASN A 20 -16.33 11.39 7.87
CA ASN A 20 -15.04 11.96 7.49
C ASN A 20 -14.75 11.95 5.96
N TYR A 21 -15.74 11.69 5.11
CA TYR A 21 -15.55 11.68 3.66
C TYR A 21 -14.99 13.03 3.17
N ASP A 22 -15.60 14.13 3.61
CA ASP A 22 -15.20 15.49 3.19
C ASP A 22 -13.77 15.81 3.62
N SER A 23 -13.35 15.36 4.82
CA SER A 23 -11.97 15.54 5.29
C SER A 23 -10.97 14.71 4.48
N TYR A 24 -11.32 13.46 4.13
CA TYR A 24 -10.50 12.65 3.25
C TYR A 24 -10.36 13.27 1.85
N GLN A 25 -11.48 13.76 1.30
CA GLN A 25 -11.51 14.40 0.00
C GLN A 25 -10.65 15.67 -0.01
N SER A 26 -10.87 16.57 0.95
CA SER A 26 -10.12 17.81 1.11
C SER A 26 -8.61 17.57 1.19
N LEU A 27 -8.19 16.59 2.01
CA LEU A 27 -6.79 16.25 2.17
C LEU A 27 -6.18 15.67 0.86
N THR A 28 -6.95 14.81 0.18
CA THR A 28 -6.52 14.21 -1.10
C THR A 28 -6.38 15.28 -2.18
N ASP A 29 -7.35 16.17 -2.31
CA ASP A 29 -7.36 17.22 -3.34
C ASP A 29 -6.16 18.17 -3.15
N ARG A 30 -5.90 18.63 -1.92
CA ARG A 30 -4.72 19.45 -1.63
C ARG A 30 -3.40 18.72 -1.95
N THR A 31 -3.35 17.42 -1.68
CA THR A 31 -2.15 16.62 -1.96
C THR A 31 -1.90 16.50 -3.45
N VAL A 32 -2.96 16.24 -4.23
CA VAL A 32 -2.88 16.16 -5.71
C VAL A 32 -2.45 17.50 -6.32
N GLU A 33 -2.99 18.61 -5.83
CA GLU A 33 -2.61 19.94 -6.28
C GLU A 33 -1.11 20.25 -6.04
N ASN A 34 -0.58 19.80 -4.89
CA ASN A 34 0.81 20.03 -4.52
C ASN A 34 1.83 19.18 -5.32
N GLU A 35 1.41 18.07 -5.91
CA GLU A 35 2.30 17.14 -6.63
C GLU A 35 2.41 17.43 -8.15
N ASN A 36 1.85 18.55 -8.62
CA ASN A 36 2.04 19.06 -10.00
C ASN A 36 1.79 18.05 -11.14
N GLY A 37 0.92 17.06 -10.93
CA GLY A 37 0.56 16.07 -11.93
C GLY A 37 1.44 14.82 -11.97
N ASP A 38 2.40 14.69 -11.09
CA ASP A 38 3.17 13.46 -10.93
C ASP A 38 2.27 12.29 -10.51
N PHE A 39 2.56 11.10 -11.03
CA PHE A 39 1.87 9.89 -10.56
C PHE A 39 2.42 9.48 -9.20
N PHE A 40 1.51 9.22 -8.26
CA PHE A 40 1.81 8.61 -6.96
C PHE A 40 0.63 7.80 -6.46
N ARG A 41 0.90 6.88 -5.53
CA ARG A 41 -0.14 6.17 -4.79
C ARG A 41 -0.30 6.72 -3.39
N PHE A 42 -1.54 6.66 -2.98
CA PHE A 42 -2.00 7.03 -1.66
C PHE A 42 -2.48 5.76 -0.94
N GLU A 43 -2.15 5.55 0.30
CA GLU A 43 -2.68 4.43 1.06
C GLU A 43 -3.36 4.89 2.34
N LYS A 44 -4.55 4.38 2.60
CA LYS A 44 -5.35 4.68 3.78
C LYS A 44 -5.35 3.47 4.71
N PHE A 45 -4.70 3.57 5.86
CA PHE A 45 -4.58 2.43 6.78
C PHE A 45 -5.85 2.14 7.58
N ALA A 46 -6.61 3.14 8.00
CA ALA A 46 -7.92 2.95 8.61
C ALA A 46 -9.00 2.71 7.54
N ARG A 47 -8.84 1.62 6.78
CA ARG A 47 -9.77 1.25 5.71
C ARG A 47 -11.12 0.79 6.26
N ARG A 48 -12.19 1.17 5.60
CA ARG A 48 -13.53 0.58 5.77
C ARG A 48 -13.74 -0.58 4.82
N THR A 49 -13.29 -0.38 3.58
CA THR A 49 -13.32 -1.38 2.52
C THR A 49 -11.99 -1.37 1.77
N GLN A 50 -11.72 -2.41 1.00
CA GLN A 50 -10.56 -2.42 0.11
C GLN A 50 -10.69 -1.42 -1.06
N ASN A 51 -11.90 -0.89 -1.27
CA ASN A 51 -12.20 0.06 -2.36
C ASN A 51 -12.38 1.50 -1.87
N ASP A 52 -11.89 1.85 -0.68
CA ASP A 52 -11.94 3.22 -0.16
C ASP A 52 -11.31 4.22 -1.13
N ALA A 53 -10.26 3.83 -1.85
CA ALA A 53 -9.62 4.63 -2.88
C ALA A 53 -10.59 5.08 -3.98
N MET A 54 -11.47 4.17 -4.43
CA MET A 54 -12.48 4.49 -5.44
C MET A 54 -13.57 5.43 -4.91
N LEU A 55 -13.91 5.30 -3.62
CA LEU A 55 -14.89 6.15 -2.99
C LEU A 55 -14.39 7.59 -2.82
N ILE A 56 -13.13 7.75 -2.42
CA ILE A 56 -12.52 9.04 -2.09
C ILE A 56 -11.89 9.69 -3.34
N GLY A 57 -11.52 8.91 -4.34
CA GLY A 57 -10.99 9.41 -5.62
C GLY A 57 -9.46 9.49 -5.69
N PHE A 58 -8.73 8.60 -5.00
CA PHE A 58 -7.28 8.55 -5.10
C PHE A 58 -6.75 7.24 -5.71
N GLN A 59 -5.48 7.22 -6.10
CA GLN A 59 -4.80 6.04 -6.63
C GLN A 59 -4.30 5.18 -5.45
N GLY A 60 -5.06 4.13 -5.10
CA GLY A 60 -4.74 3.26 -3.96
C GLY A 60 -3.91 2.03 -4.32
N GLY A 61 -3.27 1.44 -3.30
CA GLY A 61 -2.59 0.14 -3.38
C GLY A 61 -3.45 -1.03 -2.88
N SER A 62 -4.70 -0.78 -2.52
CA SER A 62 -5.63 -1.81 -2.02
C SER A 62 -6.88 -1.86 -2.88
N TYR A 63 -7.36 -3.08 -3.19
CA TYR A 63 -8.48 -3.25 -4.11
C TYR A 63 -9.23 -4.57 -3.87
N PHE A 64 -10.54 -4.56 -4.11
CA PHE A 64 -11.40 -5.73 -4.14
C PHE A 64 -12.17 -5.79 -5.46
N SER A 65 -12.14 -6.95 -6.11
CA SER A 65 -12.97 -7.25 -7.29
C SER A 65 -13.17 -8.75 -7.41
N SER A 66 -14.38 -9.18 -7.81
CA SER A 66 -14.65 -10.58 -8.14
C SER A 66 -13.96 -11.04 -9.43
N THR A 67 -13.47 -10.11 -10.24
CA THR A 67 -12.76 -10.35 -11.52
C THR A 67 -11.29 -9.89 -11.44
N LEU A 68 -10.67 -10.06 -10.27
CA LEU A 68 -9.30 -9.65 -10.04
C LEU A 68 -8.32 -10.47 -10.89
N ASN A 69 -7.29 -9.79 -11.43
CA ASN A 69 -6.18 -10.48 -12.08
C ASN A 69 -5.31 -11.20 -11.03
N SER A 70 -5.21 -12.53 -11.14
CA SER A 70 -4.47 -13.36 -10.20
C SER A 70 -2.99 -12.99 -10.11
N LEU A 71 -2.36 -12.53 -11.20
CA LEU A 71 -0.94 -12.12 -11.20
C LEU A 71 -0.68 -10.96 -10.23
N VAL A 72 -1.65 -10.07 -10.03
CA VAL A 72 -1.53 -8.98 -9.06
C VAL A 72 -1.60 -9.53 -7.63
N SER A 73 -2.53 -10.45 -7.35
CA SER A 73 -2.61 -11.10 -6.04
C SER A 73 -1.35 -11.89 -5.72
N ASP A 74 -0.84 -12.67 -6.67
CA ASP A 74 0.38 -13.46 -6.54
C ASP A 74 1.60 -12.56 -6.26
N PHE A 75 1.67 -11.40 -6.94
CA PHE A 75 2.68 -10.39 -6.68
C PHE A 75 2.61 -9.87 -5.24
N TYR A 76 1.41 -9.49 -4.76
CA TYR A 76 1.25 -9.00 -3.39
C TYR A 76 1.62 -10.05 -2.35
N GLU A 77 1.18 -11.30 -2.50
CA GLU A 77 1.56 -12.41 -1.62
C GLU A 77 3.07 -12.65 -1.61
N LYS A 78 3.68 -12.67 -2.79
CA LYS A 78 5.12 -12.89 -2.94
C LYS A 78 5.95 -11.85 -2.20
N TYR A 79 5.48 -10.62 -2.11
CA TYR A 79 6.16 -9.53 -1.39
C TYR A 79 5.64 -9.35 0.04
N GLY A 80 4.93 -10.33 0.59
CA GLY A 80 4.50 -10.36 1.99
C GLY A 80 3.31 -9.48 2.32
N MET A 81 2.65 -8.94 1.30
CA MET A 81 1.42 -8.17 1.47
C MET A 81 0.21 -9.10 1.44
N ARG A 82 -0.85 -8.69 2.10
CA ARG A 82 -2.08 -9.48 2.17
C ARG A 82 -2.81 -9.49 0.84
N ALA A 83 -3.07 -10.69 0.30
CA ALA A 83 -3.87 -10.88 -0.90
C ALA A 83 -4.75 -12.13 -0.84
N SER A 84 -5.68 -12.24 -1.78
CA SER A 84 -6.53 -13.40 -2.02
C SER A 84 -7.00 -13.40 -3.48
N ARG A 85 -7.83 -14.37 -3.86
CA ARG A 85 -8.38 -14.45 -5.22
C ARG A 85 -9.22 -13.23 -5.64
N VAL A 86 -9.76 -12.47 -4.69
CA VAL A 86 -10.71 -11.39 -4.94
C VAL A 86 -10.27 -10.04 -4.37
N ASN A 87 -9.16 -10.01 -3.64
CA ASN A 87 -8.62 -8.75 -3.10
C ASN A 87 -7.11 -8.82 -2.93
N TYR A 88 -6.51 -7.64 -2.93
CA TYR A 88 -5.17 -7.40 -2.41
C TYR A 88 -5.18 -6.10 -1.59
N CYS A 89 -4.30 -6.01 -0.62
CA CYS A 89 -4.17 -4.82 0.17
C CYS A 89 -2.73 -4.55 0.61
N PHE A 90 -2.46 -3.30 0.87
CA PHE A 90 -1.13 -2.80 1.24
C PHE A 90 -0.67 -3.24 2.64
N GLU A 91 -1.51 -3.97 3.37
CA GLU A 91 -1.18 -4.52 4.69
C GLU A 91 -0.03 -5.54 4.59
N GLY A 92 1.01 -5.35 5.39
CA GLY A 92 2.23 -6.13 5.33
C GLY A 92 3.32 -5.52 4.43
N ALA A 93 3.05 -4.39 3.75
CA ALA A 93 4.06 -3.71 2.96
C ALA A 93 5.23 -3.22 3.83
N THR A 94 6.43 -3.43 3.34
CA THR A 94 7.66 -2.86 3.91
C THR A 94 7.93 -1.47 3.32
N PRO A 95 8.82 -0.66 3.90
CA PRO A 95 9.24 0.60 3.30
C PRO A 95 9.77 0.44 1.86
N VAL A 96 10.44 -0.67 1.57
CA VAL A 96 10.96 -0.98 0.22
C VAL A 96 9.82 -1.24 -0.75
N THR A 97 8.84 -2.09 -0.39
CA THR A 97 7.66 -2.33 -1.24
C THR A 97 6.81 -1.09 -1.42
N ALA A 98 6.70 -0.24 -0.39
CA ALA A 98 6.05 1.06 -0.49
C ALA A 98 6.73 1.97 -1.52
N ALA A 99 8.05 2.04 -1.48
CA ALA A 99 8.85 2.81 -2.43
C ALA A 99 8.67 2.29 -3.87
N LEU A 100 8.81 0.99 -4.08
CA LEU A 100 8.66 0.34 -5.39
C LEU A 100 7.26 0.50 -5.99
N LEU A 101 6.22 0.49 -5.14
CA LEU A 101 4.83 0.69 -5.57
C LEU A 101 4.44 2.17 -5.73
N SER A 102 5.39 3.09 -5.67
CA SER A 102 5.14 4.54 -5.75
C SER A 102 4.17 5.04 -4.67
N THR A 103 4.12 4.36 -3.50
CA THR A 103 3.25 4.79 -2.40
C THR A 103 3.92 5.94 -1.67
N ARG A 104 3.55 7.15 -2.10
CA ARG A 104 4.14 8.41 -1.63
C ARG A 104 3.46 8.93 -0.39
N TYR A 105 2.15 8.69 -0.25
CA TYR A 105 1.37 9.20 0.87
C TYR A 105 0.66 8.09 1.63
N MET A 106 0.69 8.20 2.95
CA MET A 106 0.07 7.25 3.89
C MET A 106 -0.80 8.00 4.88
N LEU A 107 -2.07 7.62 4.94
CA LEU A 107 -3.09 8.28 5.74
C LEU A 107 -3.47 7.42 6.95
N TYR A 108 -3.35 8.02 8.12
CA TYR A 108 -3.67 7.41 9.41
C TYR A 108 -4.72 8.22 10.17
N THR A 109 -5.40 7.57 11.09
CA THR A 109 -6.33 8.21 12.05
C THR A 109 -5.71 8.46 13.42
N LEU A 110 -4.47 8.09 13.59
CA LEU A 110 -3.67 8.31 14.80
C LEU A 110 -2.31 8.84 14.38
N ASP A 111 -1.79 9.77 15.17
CA ASP A 111 -0.41 10.22 15.01
C ASP A 111 0.55 9.04 15.27
N ARG A 112 1.48 8.84 14.35
CA ARG A 112 2.50 7.79 14.46
C ARG A 112 3.79 8.27 15.11
N GLY A 113 3.87 9.58 15.42
CA GLY A 113 5.07 10.18 15.93
C GLY A 113 6.18 10.31 14.88
N TYR A 114 7.38 10.56 15.34
CA TYR A 114 8.55 10.73 14.47
C TYR A 114 8.98 9.38 13.86
N ASP A 115 9.19 9.38 12.56
CA ASP A 115 9.72 8.25 11.80
C ASP A 115 10.76 8.79 10.79
N ASN A 116 11.93 8.17 10.71
CA ASN A 116 12.99 8.56 9.77
C ASN A 116 12.64 8.34 8.30
N LEU A 117 11.64 7.50 8.02
CA LEU A 117 11.24 7.11 6.67
C LEU A 117 10.05 7.93 6.16
N PHE A 118 9.23 8.44 7.08
CA PHE A 118 7.98 9.13 6.78
C PHE A 118 7.93 10.48 7.49
N GLU A 119 7.62 11.51 6.73
CA GLU A 119 7.47 12.87 7.23
C GLU A 119 5.98 13.21 7.35
N LEU A 120 5.59 13.87 8.43
CA LEU A 120 4.24 14.39 8.58
C LEU A 120 4.05 15.54 7.58
N ALA A 121 3.19 15.32 6.59
CA ALA A 121 2.96 16.25 5.48
C ALA A 121 1.78 17.19 5.75
N ASP A 122 0.68 16.67 6.31
CA ASP A 122 -0.55 17.45 6.55
C ASP A 122 -1.40 16.83 7.65
N ILE A 123 -2.28 17.62 8.25
CA ILE A 123 -3.27 17.19 9.25
C ILE A 123 -4.64 17.78 8.90
N GLU A 124 -5.67 16.93 8.95
CA GLU A 124 -7.06 17.35 8.79
C GLU A 124 -7.91 16.71 9.89
N GLY A 125 -8.29 17.47 10.91
CA GLY A 125 -9.00 16.96 12.08
C GLY A 125 -8.20 15.88 12.82
N ASN A 126 -8.67 14.62 12.76
CA ASN A 126 -7.99 13.47 13.33
C ASN A 126 -7.28 12.60 12.26
N LEU A 127 -7.05 13.16 11.08
CA LEU A 127 -6.36 12.51 9.99
C LEU A 127 -4.93 13.05 9.90
N TYR A 128 -3.97 12.15 9.81
CA TYR A 128 -2.54 12.44 9.72
C TYR A 128 -2.01 11.89 8.42
N LEU A 129 -1.52 12.78 7.56
CA LEU A 129 -0.92 12.42 6.28
C LEU A 129 0.59 12.40 6.39
N TYR A 130 1.18 11.25 6.11
CA TYR A 130 2.63 11.07 6.08
C TYR A 130 3.12 10.91 4.66
N LYS A 131 4.24 11.56 4.34
CA LYS A 131 4.93 11.47 3.06
C LYS A 131 6.10 10.52 3.15
N ASN A 132 6.18 9.59 2.21
CA ASN A 132 7.34 8.73 1.98
C ASN A 132 8.30 9.42 1.00
N ASN A 133 9.40 9.93 1.51
CA ASN A 133 10.40 10.63 0.68
C ASN A 133 11.21 9.70 -0.23
N TYR A 134 11.10 8.37 -0.02
CA TYR A 134 11.77 7.35 -0.82
C TYR A 134 10.87 6.73 -1.90
N ALA A 135 9.63 7.20 -2.06
CA ALA A 135 8.73 6.69 -3.09
C ALA A 135 9.31 6.92 -4.48
N LEU A 136 9.50 5.84 -5.22
CA LEU A 136 9.99 5.88 -6.59
C LEU A 136 8.86 6.34 -7.53
N PRO A 137 9.18 6.97 -8.66
CA PRO A 137 8.20 7.23 -9.71
C PRO A 137 7.68 5.92 -10.30
N LEU A 138 6.55 5.96 -11.00
CA LEU A 138 5.92 4.77 -11.61
C LEU A 138 6.87 4.01 -12.55
N GLY A 139 7.72 4.74 -13.25
CA GLY A 139 8.77 4.18 -14.11
C GLY A 139 10.12 4.83 -13.79
N TYR A 140 11.14 4.03 -13.63
CA TYR A 140 12.51 4.51 -13.41
C TYR A 140 13.49 3.65 -14.19
N MET A 141 14.55 4.29 -14.68
CA MET A 141 15.65 3.57 -15.34
C MET A 141 16.74 3.25 -14.33
N ILE A 142 17.16 1.99 -14.32
CA ILE A 142 18.34 1.57 -13.58
C ILE A 142 19.51 1.71 -14.53
N THR A 143 20.31 2.74 -14.36
CA THR A 143 21.60 2.89 -15.00
C THR A 143 22.66 2.32 -14.06
N SER A 144 22.82 1.00 -14.05
CA SER A 144 23.96 0.41 -13.37
C SER A 144 25.05 0.18 -14.39
N PRO A 145 26.15 0.92 -14.34
CA PRO A 145 27.31 0.63 -15.20
C PRO A 145 28.02 -0.67 -14.81
N LYS A 146 27.88 -1.12 -13.63
CA LYS A 146 28.28 -2.43 -13.11
C LYS A 146 27.47 -2.70 -11.86
N ALA A 147 26.53 -3.64 -11.94
CA ALA A 147 25.94 -4.15 -10.72
C ALA A 147 27.09 -4.61 -9.80
N PRO A 148 27.03 -4.33 -8.50
CA PRO A 148 27.99 -4.94 -7.57
C PRO A 148 27.88 -6.48 -7.57
N PHE A 149 26.88 -7.02 -8.25
CA PHE A 149 26.67 -8.44 -8.53
C PHE A 149 27.06 -8.71 -9.97
N ASN A 150 28.35 -8.93 -10.21
CA ASN A 150 28.86 -9.09 -11.58
C ASN A 150 28.55 -10.45 -12.17
N ASP A 151 28.23 -11.46 -11.38
CA ASP A 151 27.99 -12.80 -11.87
C ASP A 151 26.92 -13.49 -11.01
N ALA A 152 26.07 -14.30 -11.64
CA ALA A 152 25.09 -15.12 -10.95
C ALA A 152 25.73 -16.03 -9.88
N GLU A 153 27.02 -16.31 -10.01
CA GLU A 153 27.83 -17.08 -9.08
C GLU A 153 28.02 -16.34 -7.72
N ASP A 154 28.17 -15.01 -7.73
CA ASP A 154 28.33 -14.22 -6.49
C ASP A 154 27.04 -14.14 -5.65
N VAL A 155 25.89 -14.37 -6.26
CA VAL A 155 24.59 -14.37 -5.57
C VAL A 155 24.33 -15.74 -4.91
N GLU A 156 24.80 -16.83 -5.51
CA GLU A 156 24.60 -18.18 -4.97
C GLU A 156 25.46 -18.44 -3.72
N GLU A 157 26.65 -17.83 -3.62
CA GLU A 157 27.56 -18.09 -2.51
C GLU A 157 27.17 -17.41 -1.18
N ASN A 158 26.28 -16.42 -1.22
CA ASN A 158 25.83 -15.68 -0.03
C ASN A 158 24.40 -16.00 0.42
N ILE A 159 23.67 -16.83 -0.31
CA ILE A 159 22.32 -17.27 0.09
C ILE A 159 22.44 -18.67 0.68
N HIS A 160 22.38 -18.78 2.00
CA HIS A 160 22.22 -20.07 2.65
C HIS A 160 20.94 -20.74 2.14
N GLU A 161 21.07 -21.93 1.54
CA GLU A 161 19.94 -22.72 1.00
C GLU A 161 18.84 -22.95 2.06
N ASP A 162 19.20 -23.02 3.33
CA ASP A 162 18.29 -23.20 4.46
C ASP A 162 17.37 -21.98 4.66
N ASP A 163 17.85 -20.77 4.43
CA ASP A 163 17.05 -19.55 4.58
C ASP A 163 16.05 -19.37 3.42
N MET A 164 16.37 -19.86 2.23
CA MET A 164 15.49 -19.84 1.06
C MET A 164 14.32 -20.83 1.19
N ASN A 165 14.50 -21.91 1.94
CA ASN A 165 13.50 -22.93 2.14
C ASN A 165 12.60 -22.70 3.36
N ASP A 166 12.88 -21.71 4.18
CA ASP A 166 12.01 -21.34 5.31
C ASP A 166 10.73 -20.71 4.82
N LYS A 167 9.68 -21.54 4.69
CA LYS A 167 8.34 -21.12 4.25
C LYS A 167 7.61 -20.21 5.26
N SER A 168 8.14 -20.07 6.48
CA SER A 168 7.58 -19.16 7.49
C SER A 168 7.92 -17.70 7.23
N LEU A 169 8.99 -17.44 6.46
CA LEU A 169 9.46 -16.10 6.10
C LEU A 169 8.98 -15.68 4.70
N ASN A 170 8.61 -14.43 4.56
CA ASN A 170 8.39 -13.87 3.23
C ASN A 170 9.74 -13.59 2.52
N PRO A 171 9.74 -13.41 1.18
CA PRO A 171 10.98 -13.24 0.42
C PRO A 171 11.89 -12.09 0.90
N ILE A 172 11.31 -11.00 1.41
CA ILE A 172 12.07 -9.86 1.92
C ILE A 172 12.72 -10.19 3.27
N GLN A 173 12.03 -10.93 4.13
CA GLN A 173 12.56 -11.38 5.42
C GLN A 173 13.72 -12.37 5.24
N ARG A 174 13.68 -13.20 4.18
CA ARG A 174 14.77 -14.12 3.83
C ARG A 174 16.03 -13.41 3.38
N GLN A 175 15.91 -12.25 2.73
CA GLN A 175 17.05 -11.44 2.27
C GLN A 175 17.72 -10.61 3.38
N ASN A 176 17.08 -10.46 4.54
CA ASN A 176 17.56 -9.61 5.64
C ASN A 176 18.15 -10.42 6.82
N LYS A 177 18.31 -11.72 6.67
CA LYS A 177 19.08 -12.58 7.59
C LYS A 177 20.50 -12.75 7.11
#